data_aeef894884da303f8cc9b905ab2791f1
#
_entry.id   aeef894884da303f8cc9b905ab2791f1
#
_cell.length_a   1.000
_cell.length_b   1.000
_cell.length_c   1.000
_cell.angle_alpha   90.00
_cell.angle_beta   90.00
_cell.angle_gamma   90.00
#
_symmetry.space_group_name_H-M   'P 1'
#
loop_
_entity.id
_entity.type
_entity.pdbx_description
1 polymer ?
#
loop_
_entity_poly.entity_id
_entity_poly.type
_entity_poly.pdbx_seq_one_letter_code
_entity_poly.pdbx_strand_id
1 'polypeptide(L)'
;IKNESKHLDIDDLTKIAGYGFEDKNIYLNSYLSIVTESIFFQIRENGNNEPEAKFPTGYLSEKIWKPIGHCQPFILAGPAKSLEYIKSLGFKTFSPFIDESYDECIDDDKRLHLIVHEIARFSQKSKEEKDEFLKNVKDICEYNQKLFLDFSINHKRMQEGIVSFLLKNTNNLI
;
A
#
# COMPACT_ATOMS: atom_id res chain seq x y z
N ILE A 1 -5.70 30.95 -18.01
CA ILE A 1 -4.60 30.23 -17.37
C ILE A 1 -5.06 28.80 -17.35
N LYS A 2 -4.57 27.96 -18.30
CA LYS A 2 -4.84 26.52 -18.33
C LYS A 2 -3.96 25.89 -17.26
N ASN A 3 -4.57 25.36 -16.21
CA ASN A 3 -3.92 24.44 -15.31
C ASN A 3 -3.72 23.10 -16.07
N GLU A 4 -2.57 22.92 -16.67
CA GLU A 4 -2.10 21.61 -17.07
C GLU A 4 -1.73 20.86 -15.80
N SER A 5 -2.64 20.01 -15.33
CA SER A 5 -2.28 18.96 -14.38
C SER A 5 -1.27 18.07 -15.11
N LYS A 6 0.02 18.20 -14.79
CA LYS A 6 1.02 17.24 -15.22
C LYS A 6 0.61 15.88 -14.62
N HIS A 7 0.00 15.05 -15.45
CA HIS A 7 -0.03 13.61 -15.19
C HIS A 7 1.42 13.17 -15.16
N LEU A 8 1.93 12.85 -13.95
CA LEU A 8 3.19 12.15 -13.83
C LEU A 8 3.01 10.78 -14.49
N ASP A 9 3.85 10.50 -15.49
CA ASP A 9 3.84 9.19 -16.14
C ASP A 9 4.35 8.14 -15.14
N ILE A 10 3.77 6.94 -15.19
CA ILE A 10 4.17 5.79 -14.37
C ILE A 10 5.65 5.46 -14.57
N ASP A 11 6.20 5.73 -15.76
CA ASP A 11 7.65 5.58 -16.03
C ASP A 11 8.52 6.53 -15.18
N ASP A 12 7.98 7.66 -14.72
CA ASP A 12 8.68 8.54 -13.77
C ASP A 12 8.66 7.98 -12.35
N LEU A 13 7.63 7.19 -11.97
CA LEU A 13 7.54 6.53 -10.68
C LEU A 13 8.59 5.45 -10.48
N THR A 14 8.90 4.67 -11.52
CA THR A 14 9.94 3.63 -11.46
C THR A 14 11.32 4.23 -11.20
N LYS A 15 11.57 5.44 -11.70
CA LYS A 15 12.82 6.18 -11.50
C LYS A 15 12.91 6.82 -10.11
N ILE A 16 11.77 7.22 -9.56
CA ILE A 16 11.70 7.94 -8.27
C ILE A 16 11.78 6.98 -7.08
N ALA A 17 11.10 5.83 -7.13
CA ALA A 17 10.94 4.95 -5.98
C ALA A 17 12.00 3.84 -5.86
N GLY A 18 12.80 3.59 -6.92
CA GLY A 18 13.78 2.48 -6.91
C GLY A 18 13.14 1.09 -6.77
N TYR A 19 11.82 1.01 -6.71
CA TYR A 19 11.06 -0.23 -6.63
C TYR A 19 10.70 -0.65 -8.06
N GLY A 20 11.09 -1.86 -8.46
CA GLY A 20 10.69 -2.43 -9.74
C GLY A 20 9.17 -2.51 -9.82
N PHE A 21 8.56 -1.51 -10.46
CA PHE A 21 7.17 -1.60 -10.83
C PHE A 21 7.06 -2.60 -11.97
N GLU A 22 6.25 -3.61 -11.76
CA GLU A 22 5.92 -4.61 -12.77
C GLU A 22 5.15 -3.95 -13.93
N ASP A 23 4.99 -4.68 -15.02
CA ASP A 23 4.25 -4.21 -16.18
C ASP A 23 2.89 -3.60 -15.76
N LYS A 24 2.69 -2.32 -16.06
CA LYS A 24 1.44 -1.59 -15.79
C LYS A 24 0.19 -2.28 -16.34
N ASN A 25 0.35 -3.10 -17.38
CA ASN A 25 -0.76 -3.82 -17.97
C ASN A 25 -1.41 -4.81 -16.99
N ILE A 26 -0.68 -5.33 -16.00
CA ILE A 26 -1.22 -6.20 -14.96
C ILE A 26 -2.29 -5.43 -14.17
N TYR A 27 -1.98 -4.19 -13.78
CA TYR A 27 -2.88 -3.33 -13.01
C TYR A 27 -4.05 -2.81 -13.85
N LEU A 28 -3.80 -2.43 -15.10
CA LEU A 28 -4.85 -1.95 -16.02
C LEU A 28 -5.87 -3.02 -16.41
N ASN A 29 -5.47 -4.30 -16.37
CA ASN A 29 -6.32 -5.43 -16.73
C ASN A 29 -6.87 -6.19 -15.52
N SER A 30 -6.75 -5.65 -14.31
CA SER A 30 -7.30 -6.23 -13.10
C SER A 30 -8.17 -5.23 -12.33
N TYR A 31 -9.17 -5.72 -11.59
CA TYR A 31 -10.09 -4.88 -10.84
C TYR A 31 -9.53 -4.44 -9.48
N LEU A 32 -8.69 -5.27 -8.88
CA LEU A 32 -8.01 -4.97 -7.62
C LEU A 32 -6.76 -5.84 -7.47
N SER A 33 -5.86 -5.43 -6.60
CA SER A 33 -4.69 -6.20 -6.17
C SER A 33 -4.94 -6.92 -4.86
N ILE A 34 -4.47 -8.16 -4.75
CA ILE A 34 -4.33 -8.85 -3.47
C ILE A 34 -2.87 -8.71 -3.05
N VAL A 35 -2.62 -7.89 -2.03
CA VAL A 35 -1.28 -7.64 -1.51
C VAL A 35 -1.01 -8.59 -0.37
N THR A 36 -0.06 -9.51 -0.54
CA THR A 36 0.36 -10.44 0.49
C THR A 36 1.66 -9.96 1.12
N GLU A 37 1.63 -9.60 2.39
CA GLU A 37 2.83 -9.20 3.11
C GLU A 37 3.70 -10.39 3.47
N SER A 38 5.00 -10.15 3.63
CA SER A 38 5.97 -11.21 3.99
C SER A 38 5.75 -11.74 5.41
N ILE A 39 5.14 -10.91 6.27
CA ILE A 39 4.74 -11.26 7.63
C ILE A 39 3.21 -11.25 7.66
N PHE A 40 2.62 -12.38 8.00
CA PHE A 40 1.17 -12.52 8.19
C PHE A 40 0.85 -12.99 9.60
N PHE A 41 1.59 -14.02 10.06
CA PHE A 41 1.40 -14.62 11.37
C PHE A 41 2.13 -13.79 12.44
N GLN A 42 1.51 -13.64 13.59
CA GLN A 42 2.18 -13.11 14.76
C GLN A 42 3.25 -14.13 15.22
N ILE A 43 4.51 -13.75 15.22
CA ILE A 43 5.58 -14.61 15.70
C ILE A 43 5.43 -14.73 17.22
N ARG A 44 5.01 -15.89 17.68
CA ARG A 44 5.04 -16.25 19.10
C ARG A 44 6.46 -16.65 19.45
N GLU A 45 7.15 -15.87 20.28
CA GLU A 45 8.41 -16.33 20.83
C GLU A 45 8.20 -17.42 21.90
N ASN A 46 8.99 -18.50 21.74
CA ASN A 46 9.38 -19.45 22.80
C ASN A 46 8.26 -20.06 23.64
N GLY A 47 7.34 -20.82 23.04
CA GLY A 47 6.66 -21.92 23.75
C GLY A 47 5.88 -21.62 25.04
N ASN A 48 5.92 -20.43 25.54
CA ASN A 48 5.12 -19.95 26.65
C ASN A 48 3.89 -19.24 26.09
N ASN A 49 2.71 -19.74 26.45
CA ASN A 49 1.39 -19.32 25.98
C ASN A 49 0.98 -17.87 26.33
N GLU A 50 1.92 -16.96 26.44
CA GLU A 50 1.67 -15.54 26.63
C GLU A 50 1.69 -14.85 25.26
N PRO A 51 0.62 -14.14 24.86
CA PRO A 51 0.55 -13.44 23.60
C PRO A 51 1.30 -12.10 23.69
N GLU A 52 2.61 -12.12 23.79
CA GLU A 52 3.39 -10.93 23.51
C GLU A 52 3.54 -10.76 22.01
N ALA A 53 2.72 -9.90 21.43
CA ALA A 53 2.91 -9.41 20.08
C ALA A 53 4.20 -8.57 20.03
N LYS A 54 5.33 -9.19 19.69
CA LYS A 54 6.63 -8.50 19.55
C LYS A 54 6.80 -7.76 18.23
N PHE A 55 5.87 -7.89 17.29
CA PHE A 55 5.83 -7.03 16.13
C PHE A 55 4.81 -5.92 16.35
N PRO A 56 5.18 -4.68 15.95
CA PRO A 56 4.19 -3.62 15.98
C PRO A 56 2.98 -4.08 15.15
N THR A 57 1.80 -3.98 15.73
CA THR A 57 0.56 -4.06 14.99
C THR A 57 0.68 -3.14 13.78
N GLY A 58 0.50 -3.70 12.58
CA GLY A 58 0.68 -2.96 11.33
C GLY A 58 2.09 -3.06 10.74
N TYR A 59 2.27 -3.98 9.81
CA TYR A 59 3.48 -4.11 9.00
C TYR A 59 3.15 -3.85 7.54
N LEU A 60 3.97 -3.05 6.89
CA LEU A 60 3.87 -2.75 5.47
C LEU A 60 5.25 -2.92 4.83
N SER A 61 5.29 -3.62 3.71
CA SER A 61 6.46 -3.70 2.86
C SER A 61 6.28 -2.88 1.58
N GLU A 62 7.26 -2.96 0.70
CA GLU A 62 7.22 -2.31 -0.62
C GLU A 62 6.03 -2.76 -1.50
N LYS A 63 5.42 -3.90 -1.18
CA LYS A 63 4.36 -4.51 -2.01
C LYS A 63 3.09 -3.67 -2.07
N ILE A 64 2.76 -2.99 -0.96
CA ILE A 64 1.56 -2.15 -0.90
C ILE A 64 1.68 -0.89 -1.77
N TRP A 65 2.90 -0.40 -1.97
CA TRP A 65 3.13 0.81 -2.75
C TRP A 65 2.90 0.62 -4.25
N LYS A 66 2.98 -0.63 -4.73
CA LYS A 66 2.74 -0.96 -6.13
C LYS A 66 1.30 -0.64 -6.55
N PRO A 67 0.24 -1.23 -5.97
CA PRO A 67 -1.13 -0.87 -6.34
C PRO A 67 -1.45 0.60 -6.07
N ILE A 68 -0.94 1.19 -4.98
CA ILE A 68 -1.13 2.62 -4.70
C ILE A 68 -0.53 3.47 -5.82
N GLY A 69 0.71 3.19 -6.24
CA GLY A 69 1.37 3.90 -7.34
C GLY A 69 0.67 3.72 -8.69
N HIS A 70 0.01 2.59 -8.91
CA HIS A 70 -0.78 2.30 -10.11
C HIS A 70 -2.25 2.74 -10.01
N CYS A 71 -2.62 3.52 -8.98
CA CYS A 71 -4.00 3.99 -8.78
C CYS A 71 -5.02 2.85 -8.74
N GLN A 72 -4.67 1.72 -8.09
CA GLN A 72 -5.48 0.53 -8.04
C GLN A 72 -5.95 0.23 -6.62
N PRO A 73 -7.23 -0.21 -6.43
CA PRO A 73 -7.69 -0.67 -5.13
C PRO A 73 -7.02 -2.00 -4.75
N PHE A 74 -6.98 -2.31 -3.46
CA PHE A 74 -6.34 -3.52 -2.96
C PHE A 74 -7.06 -4.13 -1.75
N ILE A 75 -6.86 -5.43 -1.57
CA ILE A 75 -7.09 -6.15 -0.31
C ILE A 75 -5.71 -6.48 0.25
N LEU A 76 -5.47 -6.14 1.52
CA LEU A 76 -4.18 -6.33 2.17
C LEU A 76 -4.23 -7.59 3.06
N ALA A 77 -3.48 -8.62 2.68
CA ALA A 77 -3.25 -9.81 3.47
C ALA A 77 -1.94 -9.65 4.27
N GLY A 78 -2.05 -9.11 5.46
CA GLY A 78 -0.95 -8.82 6.37
C GLY A 78 -1.30 -9.09 7.83
N PRO A 79 -0.46 -8.69 8.77
CA PRO A 79 -0.77 -8.73 10.19
C PRO A 79 -2.02 -7.91 10.52
N ALA A 80 -2.67 -8.21 11.65
CA ALA A 80 -3.76 -7.38 12.14
C ALA A 80 -3.31 -5.92 12.29
N LYS A 81 -4.23 -4.97 12.08
CA LYS A 81 -3.99 -3.52 12.16
C LYS A 81 -3.10 -2.93 11.05
N SER A 82 -2.86 -3.65 9.97
CA SER A 82 -2.09 -3.13 8.83
C SER A 82 -2.84 -2.04 8.06
N LEU A 83 -4.18 -2.14 7.94
CA LEU A 83 -5.00 -1.07 7.35
C LEU A 83 -5.12 0.13 8.29
N GLU A 84 -5.19 -0.09 9.61
CA GLU A 84 -5.13 1.00 10.59
C GLU A 84 -3.80 1.76 10.47
N TYR A 85 -2.69 1.04 10.29
CA TYR A 85 -1.38 1.66 10.08
C TYR A 85 -1.31 2.47 8.79
N ILE A 86 -1.84 1.96 7.66
CA ILE A 86 -1.96 2.72 6.40
C ILE A 86 -2.75 4.01 6.62
N LYS A 87 -3.87 3.95 7.35
CA LYS A 87 -4.68 5.14 7.69
C LYS A 87 -3.91 6.15 8.53
N SER A 88 -3.06 5.68 9.45
CA SER A 88 -2.21 6.56 10.27
C SER A 88 -1.16 7.31 9.45
N LEU A 89 -0.77 6.78 8.29
CA LEU A 89 0.12 7.44 7.32
C LEU A 89 -0.63 8.44 6.40
N GLY A 90 -1.94 8.59 6.57
CA GLY A 90 -2.78 9.51 5.82
C GLY A 90 -3.43 8.91 4.57
N PHE A 91 -3.19 7.63 4.25
CA PHE A 91 -3.85 6.96 3.15
C PHE A 91 -5.28 6.56 3.50
N LYS A 92 -6.11 6.43 2.48
CA LYS A 92 -7.49 5.96 2.60
C LYS A 92 -7.56 4.48 2.23
N THR A 93 -8.50 3.77 2.85
CA THR A 93 -8.82 2.38 2.54
C THR A 93 -10.20 2.29 1.87
N PHE A 94 -10.69 1.09 1.58
CA PHE A 94 -11.80 0.90 0.66
C PHE A 94 -13.14 0.54 1.34
N SER A 95 -13.22 0.64 2.66
CA SER A 95 -14.51 0.57 3.34
C SER A 95 -15.41 1.77 2.93
N PRO A 96 -16.70 1.58 2.66
CA PRO A 96 -17.53 0.38 2.88
C PRO A 96 -17.60 -0.57 1.66
N PHE A 97 -16.84 -0.36 0.60
CA PHE A 97 -16.91 -1.16 -0.63
C PHE A 97 -16.27 -2.53 -0.48
N ILE A 98 -15.24 -2.63 0.38
CA ILE A 98 -14.55 -3.85 0.81
C ILE A 98 -14.83 -4.03 2.30
N ASP A 99 -15.16 -5.25 2.72
CA ASP A 99 -15.26 -5.58 4.13
C ASP A 99 -13.86 -5.71 4.73
N GLU A 100 -13.45 -4.68 5.46
CA GLU A 100 -12.13 -4.57 6.09
C GLU A 100 -12.12 -5.09 7.54
N SER A 101 -13.18 -5.76 8.00
CA SER A 101 -13.28 -6.29 9.38
C SER A 101 -12.17 -7.28 9.73
N TYR A 102 -11.54 -7.89 8.73
CA TYR A 102 -10.38 -8.75 8.90
C TYR A 102 -9.19 -8.04 9.55
N ASP A 103 -9.03 -6.73 9.35
CA ASP A 103 -7.90 -5.98 9.90
C ASP A 103 -7.92 -5.90 11.43
N GLU A 104 -9.11 -5.94 12.02
CA GLU A 104 -9.31 -5.96 13.47
C GLU A 104 -9.11 -7.36 14.09
N CYS A 105 -9.05 -8.41 13.28
CA CYS A 105 -9.00 -9.78 13.75
C CYS A 105 -7.56 -10.18 14.14
N ILE A 106 -7.32 -10.35 15.45
CA ILE A 106 -6.00 -10.73 15.99
C ILE A 106 -5.68 -12.21 15.73
N ASP A 107 -6.72 -13.06 15.68
CA ASP A 107 -6.58 -14.48 15.38
C ASP A 107 -6.19 -14.65 13.91
N ASP A 108 -4.98 -15.19 13.66
CA ASP A 108 -4.39 -15.29 12.34
C ASP A 108 -5.20 -16.18 11.38
N ASP A 109 -5.68 -17.33 11.86
CA ASP A 109 -6.46 -18.27 11.05
C ASP A 109 -7.81 -17.65 10.69
N LYS A 110 -8.47 -17.06 11.67
CA LYS A 110 -9.74 -16.37 11.45
C LYS A 110 -9.59 -15.18 10.52
N ARG A 111 -8.51 -14.40 10.67
CA ARG A 111 -8.20 -13.27 9.78
C ARG A 111 -8.01 -13.75 8.35
N LEU A 112 -7.25 -14.83 8.14
CA LEU A 112 -7.07 -15.43 6.83
C LEU A 112 -8.39 -15.84 6.20
N HIS A 113 -9.26 -16.50 6.97
CA HIS A 113 -10.60 -16.88 6.49
C HIS A 113 -11.44 -15.67 6.09
N LEU A 114 -11.42 -14.59 6.86
CA LEU A 114 -12.15 -13.36 6.54
C LEU A 114 -11.62 -12.74 5.24
N ILE A 115 -10.30 -12.68 5.06
CA ILE A 115 -9.69 -12.17 3.82
C ILE A 115 -10.09 -13.03 2.62
N VAL A 116 -9.98 -14.36 2.73
CA VAL A 116 -10.37 -15.29 1.65
C VAL A 116 -11.84 -15.16 1.33
N HIS A 117 -12.69 -15.03 2.34
CA HIS A 117 -14.13 -14.80 2.16
C HIS A 117 -14.39 -13.52 1.38
N GLU A 118 -13.72 -12.42 1.72
CA GLU A 118 -13.89 -11.14 1.02
C GLU A 118 -13.41 -11.21 -0.44
N ILE A 119 -12.28 -11.86 -0.70
CA ILE A 119 -11.79 -12.12 -2.06
C ILE A 119 -12.82 -12.94 -2.85
N ALA A 120 -13.36 -14.00 -2.25
CA ALA A 120 -14.38 -14.83 -2.89
C ALA A 120 -15.66 -14.03 -3.18
N ARG A 121 -16.13 -13.22 -2.22
CA ARG A 121 -17.28 -12.32 -2.38
C ARG A 121 -17.07 -11.35 -3.55
N PHE A 122 -15.89 -10.74 -3.64
CA PHE A 122 -15.55 -9.83 -4.73
C PHE A 122 -15.47 -10.57 -6.08
N SER A 123 -14.89 -11.77 -6.11
CA SER A 123 -14.74 -12.55 -7.35
C SER A 123 -16.08 -12.91 -8.00
N GLN A 124 -17.12 -13.14 -7.17
CA GLN A 124 -18.48 -13.50 -7.61
C GLN A 124 -19.28 -12.33 -8.18
N LYS A 125 -18.81 -11.09 -8.02
CA LYS A 125 -19.47 -9.92 -8.62
C LYS A 125 -19.51 -10.01 -10.14
N SER A 126 -20.61 -9.56 -10.74
CA SER A 126 -20.71 -9.39 -12.18
C SER A 126 -19.69 -8.37 -12.69
N LYS A 127 -19.52 -8.33 -14.01
CA LYS A 127 -18.66 -7.31 -14.62
C LYS A 127 -19.16 -5.90 -14.32
N GLU A 128 -20.46 -5.68 -14.41
CA GLU A 128 -21.12 -4.40 -14.14
C GLU A 128 -20.91 -3.94 -12.71
N GLU A 129 -21.02 -4.85 -11.73
CA GLU A 129 -20.77 -4.56 -10.33
C GLU A 129 -19.30 -4.22 -10.04
N LYS A 130 -18.36 -4.89 -10.75
CA LYS A 130 -16.93 -4.59 -10.67
C LYS A 130 -16.60 -3.23 -11.29
N ASP A 131 -17.21 -2.91 -12.44
CA ASP A 131 -17.06 -1.62 -13.10
C ASP A 131 -17.63 -0.48 -12.22
N GLU A 132 -18.76 -0.71 -11.53
CA GLU A 132 -19.33 0.23 -10.58
C GLU A 132 -18.45 0.41 -9.33
N PHE A 133 -17.91 -0.69 -8.80
CA PHE A 133 -16.93 -0.62 -7.71
C PHE A 133 -15.74 0.27 -8.08
N LEU A 134 -15.14 0.10 -9.27
CA LEU A 134 -14.01 0.96 -9.70
C LEU A 134 -14.38 2.44 -9.77
N LYS A 135 -15.59 2.77 -10.22
CA LYS A 135 -16.07 4.17 -10.21
C LYS A 135 -16.16 4.73 -8.79
N ASN A 136 -16.69 3.92 -7.87
CA ASN A 136 -16.92 4.34 -6.49
C ASN A 136 -15.61 4.54 -5.69
N VAL A 137 -14.54 3.78 -6.00
CA VAL A 137 -13.25 3.88 -5.31
C VAL A 137 -12.24 4.78 -6.02
N LYS A 138 -12.57 5.32 -7.19
CA LYS A 138 -11.67 6.11 -8.02
C LYS A 138 -11.03 7.27 -7.25
N ASP A 139 -11.82 8.08 -6.57
CA ASP A 139 -11.33 9.25 -5.83
C ASP A 139 -10.39 8.84 -4.67
N ILE A 140 -10.61 7.66 -4.09
CA ILE A 140 -9.73 7.09 -3.07
C ILE A 140 -8.38 6.71 -3.69
N CYS A 141 -8.40 6.02 -4.83
CA CYS A 141 -7.18 5.61 -5.53
C CYS A 141 -6.37 6.82 -5.99
N GLU A 142 -7.00 7.83 -6.60
CA GLU A 142 -6.34 9.06 -7.05
C GLU A 142 -5.74 9.85 -5.88
N TYR A 143 -6.47 9.96 -4.76
CA TYR A 143 -5.97 10.58 -3.55
C TYR A 143 -4.72 9.85 -3.01
N ASN A 144 -4.79 8.52 -2.91
CA ASN A 144 -3.69 7.71 -2.40
C ASN A 144 -2.46 7.78 -3.31
N GLN A 145 -2.65 7.71 -4.62
CA GLN A 145 -1.57 7.85 -5.59
C GLN A 145 -0.88 9.20 -5.47
N LYS A 146 -1.65 10.28 -5.38
CA LYS A 146 -1.09 11.63 -5.20
C LYS A 146 -0.28 11.74 -3.91
N LEU A 147 -0.82 11.24 -2.80
CA LEU A 147 -0.12 11.26 -1.51
C LEU A 147 1.20 10.47 -1.57
N PHE A 148 1.18 9.29 -2.20
CA PHE A 148 2.36 8.46 -2.39
C PHE A 148 3.44 9.18 -3.22
N LEU A 149 3.04 9.87 -4.28
CA LEU A 149 3.94 10.65 -5.13
C LEU A 149 4.57 11.81 -4.37
N ASP A 150 3.78 12.57 -3.63
CA ASP A 150 4.26 13.69 -2.82
C ASP A 150 5.27 13.19 -1.76
N PHE A 151 5.00 12.04 -1.14
CA PHE A 151 5.89 11.41 -0.17
C PHE A 151 7.23 10.97 -0.81
N SER A 152 7.17 10.36 -1.98
CA SER A 152 8.34 9.87 -2.71
C SER A 152 9.24 11.03 -3.17
N ILE A 153 8.65 12.11 -3.65
CA ILE A 153 9.37 13.33 -4.07
C ILE A 153 10.09 13.97 -2.88
N ASN A 154 9.39 14.09 -1.74
CA ASN A 154 9.96 14.68 -0.53
C ASN A 154 11.09 13.81 0.04
N HIS A 155 10.95 12.49 0.03
CA HIS A 155 12.00 11.57 0.45
C HIS A 155 13.25 11.68 -0.43
N LYS A 156 13.07 11.73 -1.73
CA LYS A 156 14.19 11.93 -2.69
C LYS A 156 14.90 13.26 -2.44
N ARG A 157 14.18 14.36 -2.27
CA ARG A 157 14.76 15.68 -1.97
C ARG A 157 15.55 15.66 -0.65
N MET A 158 15.06 14.97 0.35
CA MET A 158 15.75 14.81 1.63
C MET A 158 17.07 14.03 1.44
N GLN A 159 17.05 12.91 0.70
CA GLN A 159 18.27 12.15 0.40
C GLN A 159 19.29 12.98 -0.38
N GLU A 160 18.88 13.71 -1.42
CA GLU A 160 19.74 14.60 -2.20
C GLU A 160 20.33 15.71 -1.32
N GLY A 161 19.54 16.25 -0.39
CA GLY A 161 20.00 17.25 0.59
C GLY A 161 21.08 16.71 1.51
N ILE A 162 20.92 15.50 2.04
CA ILE A 162 21.90 14.83 2.90
C ILE A 162 23.20 14.56 2.14
N VAL A 163 23.12 14.03 0.92
CA VAL A 163 24.30 13.77 0.09
C VAL A 163 25.04 15.07 -0.23
N SER A 164 24.34 16.14 -0.61
CA SER A 164 24.93 17.45 -0.87
C SER A 164 25.60 18.04 0.37
N PHE A 165 24.99 17.90 1.55
CA PHE A 165 25.56 18.33 2.82
C PHE A 165 26.85 17.56 3.15
N LEU A 166 26.86 16.24 2.99
CA LEU A 166 28.04 15.40 3.23
C LEU A 166 29.18 15.77 2.27
N LEU A 167 28.91 15.92 0.97
CA LEU A 167 29.93 16.29 -0.03
C LEU A 167 30.55 17.67 0.24
N LYS A 168 29.76 18.65 0.70
CA LYS A 168 30.28 19.98 1.06
C LYS A 168 31.19 19.94 2.28
N ASN A 169 30.92 19.07 3.24
CA ASN A 169 31.68 19.02 4.49
C ASN A 169 32.90 18.08 4.43
N THR A 170 32.92 17.10 3.49
CA THR A 170 34.14 16.29 3.27
C THR A 170 35.24 17.04 2.52
N ASN A 171 34.90 18.03 1.71
CA ASN A 171 35.91 18.88 1.05
C ASN A 171 36.61 19.86 2.00
N ASN A 172 36.17 19.99 3.25
CA ASN A 172 36.81 20.83 4.27
C ASN A 172 37.67 20.01 5.27
N LEU A 173 37.87 18.70 5.00
CA LEU A 173 38.67 17.80 5.85
C LEU A 173 39.96 17.32 5.17
N ILE A 174 40.32 17.89 4.03
CA ILE A 174 41.62 17.73 3.33
C ILE A 174 42.26 19.14 3.22
#